data_df6acb7c15171565b2b7d0a6592f0de8
#
_entry.id   df6acb7c15171565b2b7d0a6592f0de8
#
_cell.length_a   1.000
_cell.length_b   1.000
_cell.length_c   1.000
_cell.angle_alpha   90.00
_cell.angle_beta   90.00
_cell.angle_gamma   90.00
#
_symmetry.space_group_name_H-M   'P 1'
#
loop_
_entity.id
_entity.type
_entity.pdbx_description
1 polymer ?
#
loop_
_entity_poly.entity_id
_entity_poly.type
_entity_poly.pdbx_seq_one_letter_code
_entity_poly.pdbx_strand_id
1 'polypeptide(L)'
;MGKLLLFDCDGTLLHTYDLIAETFRQTFELCLPNQTFTEKDIRSYFGPTINDTFRFLSNSEEKYEELMSTYRKINLELHPSYIHAYPNVKSTLSFLKSRGYDIAIVSNKMKHVIRYGLELTGLSDLIECIIGSDTVDVPKPDPMGIRMAMKHYNMNQAMMIGDSIIDLQAAKRAKIPFVGVTWAHVTKQEFQDEGADYVIDDMVELLGILGE
;
A
#
# COMPACT_ATOMS: atom_id res chain seq x y z
N MET A 1 19.62 14.77 -3.89
CA MET A 1 18.34 14.23 -3.43
C MET A 1 18.60 13.32 -2.24
N GLY A 2 17.78 13.33 -1.19
CA GLY A 2 17.93 12.38 -0.08
C GLY A 2 17.75 10.95 -0.59
N LYS A 3 18.50 10.01 -0.01
CA LYS A 3 18.47 8.61 -0.44
C LYS A 3 17.41 7.76 0.29
N LEU A 4 16.30 8.37 0.74
CA LEU A 4 15.19 7.68 1.38
C LEU A 4 13.99 7.56 0.42
N LEU A 5 13.60 6.34 0.12
CA LEU A 5 12.43 6.01 -0.69
C LEU A 5 11.37 5.35 0.18
N LEU A 6 10.16 5.88 0.12
CA LEU A 6 9.01 5.39 0.85
C LEU A 6 8.03 4.78 -0.16
N PHE A 7 7.70 3.52 0.02
CA PHE A 7 6.77 2.82 -0.87
C PHE A 7 5.47 2.50 -0.15
N ASP A 8 4.35 2.60 -0.86
CA ASP A 8 3.20 1.80 -0.46
C ASP A 8 3.47 0.32 -0.75
N CYS A 9 2.64 -0.56 -0.21
CA CYS A 9 2.79 -2.01 -0.34
C CYS A 9 1.83 -2.58 -1.40
N ASP A 10 0.53 -2.52 -1.10
CA ASP A 10 -0.52 -3.10 -1.94
C ASP A 10 -0.71 -2.26 -3.20
N GLY A 11 -0.70 -2.88 -4.39
CA GLY A 11 -0.81 -2.15 -5.66
C GLY A 11 0.48 -1.46 -6.11
N THR A 12 1.48 -1.33 -5.24
CA THR A 12 2.78 -0.69 -5.54
C THR A 12 3.91 -1.69 -5.66
N LEU A 13 4.22 -2.42 -4.60
CA LEU A 13 5.25 -3.47 -4.59
C LEU A 13 4.65 -4.85 -4.83
N LEU A 14 3.49 -5.10 -4.24
CA LEU A 14 2.81 -6.39 -4.27
C LEU A 14 1.48 -6.29 -5.02
N HIS A 15 1.29 -7.24 -5.93
CA HIS A 15 0.00 -7.44 -6.59
C HIS A 15 -0.94 -8.13 -5.60
N THR A 16 -1.81 -7.36 -5.00
CA THR A 16 -2.71 -7.81 -3.93
C THR A 16 -4.18 -7.61 -4.29
N TYR A 17 -4.47 -7.06 -5.48
CA TYR A 17 -5.86 -6.77 -5.87
C TYR A 17 -6.75 -8.00 -5.79
N ASP A 18 -6.34 -9.08 -6.46
CA ASP A 18 -7.15 -10.30 -6.52
C ASP A 18 -7.30 -10.94 -5.14
N LEU A 19 -6.25 -10.90 -4.30
CA LEU A 19 -6.30 -11.34 -2.91
C LEU A 19 -7.35 -10.57 -2.11
N ILE A 20 -7.26 -9.23 -2.15
CA ILE A 20 -8.14 -8.35 -1.38
C ILE A 20 -9.58 -8.45 -1.88
N ALA A 21 -9.78 -8.42 -3.21
CA ALA A 21 -11.10 -8.54 -3.81
C ALA A 21 -11.77 -9.87 -3.47
N GLU A 22 -11.05 -10.99 -3.58
CA GLU A 22 -11.56 -12.30 -3.24
C GLU A 22 -11.84 -12.44 -1.73
N THR A 23 -10.97 -11.86 -0.90
CA THR A 23 -11.21 -11.81 0.56
C THR A 23 -12.50 -11.05 0.88
N PHE A 24 -12.75 -9.91 0.23
CA PHE A 24 -14.00 -9.16 0.42
C PHE A 24 -15.20 -9.98 -0.04
N ARG A 25 -15.15 -10.61 -1.23
CA ARG A 25 -16.27 -11.40 -1.76
C ARG A 25 -16.67 -12.50 -0.78
N GLN A 26 -15.72 -13.32 -0.34
CA GLN A 26 -15.98 -14.39 0.60
C GLN A 26 -16.44 -13.87 1.97
N THR A 27 -15.87 -12.78 2.46
CA THR A 27 -16.31 -12.16 3.71
C THR A 27 -17.74 -11.66 3.61
N PHE A 28 -18.11 -11.00 2.52
CA PHE A 28 -19.48 -10.49 2.33
C PHE A 28 -20.48 -11.61 2.12
N GLU A 29 -20.13 -12.65 1.39
CA GLU A 29 -20.98 -13.85 1.24
C GLU A 29 -21.32 -14.49 2.59
N LEU A 30 -20.34 -14.60 3.49
CA LEU A 30 -20.51 -15.20 4.81
C LEU A 30 -21.22 -14.27 5.81
N CYS A 31 -20.81 -13.01 5.87
CA CYS A 31 -21.24 -12.10 6.92
C CYS A 31 -22.40 -11.17 6.52
N LEU A 32 -22.61 -10.93 5.21
CA LEU A 32 -23.62 -10.01 4.66
C LEU A 32 -24.44 -10.64 3.54
N PRO A 33 -25.02 -11.86 3.71
CA PRO A 33 -25.62 -12.64 2.63
C PRO A 33 -26.86 -11.99 1.99
N ASN A 34 -27.46 -11.01 2.64
CA ASN A 34 -28.62 -10.26 2.15
C ASN A 34 -28.25 -8.95 1.43
N GLN A 35 -26.95 -8.66 1.26
CA GLN A 35 -26.46 -7.48 0.55
C GLN A 35 -25.76 -7.90 -0.74
N THR A 36 -25.85 -7.06 -1.76
CA THR A 36 -25.18 -7.28 -3.04
C THR A 36 -24.09 -6.24 -3.20
N PHE A 37 -22.88 -6.70 -3.52
CA PHE A 37 -21.72 -5.84 -3.77
C PHE A 37 -21.28 -5.99 -5.21
N THR A 38 -21.12 -4.87 -5.91
CA THR A 38 -20.59 -4.83 -7.27
C THR A 38 -19.07 -4.75 -7.25
N GLU A 39 -18.41 -5.04 -8.39
CA GLU A 39 -16.97 -4.82 -8.52
C GLU A 39 -16.56 -3.36 -8.25
N LYS A 40 -17.43 -2.40 -8.54
CA LYS A 40 -17.20 -0.99 -8.20
C LYS A 40 -17.17 -0.76 -6.70
N ASP A 41 -18.08 -1.41 -5.96
CA ASP A 41 -18.10 -1.31 -4.49
C ASP A 41 -16.80 -1.90 -3.91
N ILE A 42 -16.41 -3.10 -4.36
CA ILE A 42 -15.17 -3.75 -3.91
C ILE A 42 -13.95 -2.86 -4.19
N ARG A 43 -13.87 -2.25 -5.38
CA ARG A 43 -12.79 -1.32 -5.73
C ARG A 43 -12.74 -0.08 -4.82
N SER A 44 -13.87 0.41 -4.37
CA SER A 44 -13.92 1.59 -3.49
C SER A 44 -13.32 1.33 -2.09
N TYR A 45 -13.15 0.07 -1.71
CA TYR A 45 -12.54 -0.34 -0.44
C TYR A 45 -11.01 -0.47 -0.51
N PHE A 46 -10.40 -0.22 -1.67
CA PHE A 46 -8.95 -0.15 -1.80
C PHE A 46 -8.45 1.25 -1.43
N GLY A 47 -7.39 1.31 -0.64
CA GLY A 47 -6.80 2.55 -0.15
C GLY A 47 -7.17 2.92 1.28
N PRO A 48 -8.46 2.97 1.70
CA PRO A 48 -8.83 3.09 3.10
C PRO A 48 -8.30 1.94 3.96
N THR A 49 -8.28 2.12 5.29
CA THR A 49 -7.98 0.99 6.17
C THR A 49 -9.17 0.01 6.19
N ILE A 50 -8.87 -1.28 6.40
CA ILE A 50 -9.93 -2.28 6.57
C ILE A 50 -10.85 -1.96 7.76
N ASN A 51 -10.30 -1.33 8.80
CA ASN A 51 -11.05 -0.86 9.96
C ASN A 51 -12.12 0.17 9.54
N ASP A 52 -11.74 1.19 8.77
CA ASP A 52 -12.66 2.23 8.30
C ASP A 52 -13.74 1.63 7.40
N THR A 53 -13.36 0.72 6.50
CA THR A 53 -14.29 0.02 5.61
C THR A 53 -15.33 -0.76 6.41
N PHE A 54 -14.92 -1.56 7.38
CA PHE A 54 -15.89 -2.36 8.14
C PHE A 54 -16.67 -1.57 9.18
N ARG A 55 -16.12 -0.48 9.71
CA ARG A 55 -16.91 0.47 10.50
C ARG A 55 -18.02 1.10 9.68
N PHE A 56 -17.76 1.43 8.42
CA PHE A 56 -18.76 1.95 7.51
C PHE A 56 -19.85 0.91 7.16
N LEU A 57 -19.48 -0.36 6.98
CA LEU A 57 -20.38 -1.44 6.58
C LEU A 57 -21.15 -2.07 7.76
N SER A 58 -20.70 -1.86 8.98
CA SER A 58 -21.34 -2.45 10.17
C SER A 58 -22.34 -1.49 10.80
N ASN A 59 -23.42 -2.08 11.35
CA ASN A 59 -24.44 -1.38 12.13
C ASN A 59 -24.36 -1.66 13.64
N SER A 60 -23.41 -2.48 14.07
CA SER A 60 -23.16 -2.83 15.47
C SER A 60 -21.70 -3.25 15.67
N GLU A 61 -21.21 -3.21 16.92
CA GLU A 61 -19.89 -3.68 17.26
C GLU A 61 -19.72 -5.18 16.98
N GLU A 62 -20.74 -5.98 17.28
CA GLU A 62 -20.73 -7.43 17.01
C GLU A 62 -20.54 -7.72 15.52
N LYS A 63 -21.27 -7.00 14.63
CA LYS A 63 -21.13 -7.16 13.19
C LYS A 63 -19.76 -6.70 12.67
N TYR A 64 -19.19 -5.64 13.25
CA TYR A 64 -17.85 -5.19 12.96
C TYR A 64 -16.81 -6.27 13.29
N GLU A 65 -16.87 -6.86 14.49
CA GLU A 65 -15.93 -7.90 14.92
C GLU A 65 -16.08 -9.17 14.07
N GLU A 66 -17.30 -9.55 13.70
CA GLU A 66 -17.56 -10.67 12.79
C GLU A 66 -16.90 -10.43 11.42
N LEU A 67 -17.10 -9.26 10.80
CA LEU A 67 -16.50 -8.89 9.53
C LEU A 67 -14.96 -8.91 9.62
N MET A 68 -14.40 -8.28 10.65
CA MET A 68 -12.95 -8.20 10.86
C MET A 68 -12.30 -9.56 11.05
N SER A 69 -12.87 -10.41 11.90
CA SER A 69 -12.31 -11.74 12.18
C SER A 69 -12.40 -12.66 10.96
N THR A 70 -13.54 -12.64 10.27
CA THR A 70 -13.76 -13.43 9.04
C THR A 70 -12.81 -13.00 7.93
N TYR A 71 -12.70 -11.69 7.68
CA TYR A 71 -11.78 -11.15 6.68
C TYR A 71 -10.33 -11.54 6.97
N ARG A 72 -9.87 -11.35 8.22
CA ARG A 72 -8.48 -11.70 8.61
C ARG A 72 -8.17 -13.16 8.39
N LYS A 73 -9.10 -14.04 8.72
CA LYS A 73 -8.94 -15.48 8.52
C LYS A 73 -8.83 -15.82 7.03
N ILE A 74 -9.78 -15.40 6.22
CA ILE A 74 -9.80 -15.66 4.77
C ILE A 74 -8.56 -15.05 4.11
N ASN A 75 -8.22 -13.80 4.43
CA ASN A 75 -7.06 -13.12 3.87
C ASN A 75 -5.77 -13.90 4.12
N LEU A 76 -5.57 -14.40 5.34
CA LEU A 76 -4.39 -15.19 5.68
C LEU A 76 -4.33 -16.52 4.92
N GLU A 77 -5.47 -17.20 4.76
CA GLU A 77 -5.57 -18.46 4.02
C GLU A 77 -5.28 -18.28 2.52
N LEU A 78 -5.72 -17.18 1.92
CA LEU A 78 -5.54 -16.88 0.49
C LEU A 78 -4.14 -16.34 0.14
N HIS A 79 -3.43 -15.70 1.08
CA HIS A 79 -2.15 -15.03 0.84
C HIS A 79 -1.17 -15.86 0.00
N PRO A 80 -0.83 -17.12 0.35
CA PRO A 80 0.19 -17.87 -0.38
C PRO A 80 -0.13 -18.12 -1.86
N SER A 81 -1.43 -18.12 -2.19
CA SER A 81 -1.90 -18.43 -3.55
C SER A 81 -2.07 -17.22 -4.45
N TYR A 82 -2.24 -16.04 -3.86
CA TYR A 82 -2.60 -14.82 -4.61
C TYR A 82 -1.51 -13.77 -4.65
N ILE A 83 -0.55 -13.80 -3.70
CA ILE A 83 0.40 -12.69 -3.57
C ILE A 83 1.67 -12.90 -4.41
N HIS A 84 2.05 -11.91 -5.16
CA HIS A 84 3.32 -11.86 -5.88
C HIS A 84 3.81 -10.41 -6.01
N ALA A 85 5.12 -10.23 -6.19
CA ALA A 85 5.68 -8.93 -6.47
C ALA A 85 5.36 -8.51 -7.92
N TYR A 86 5.14 -7.22 -8.14
CA TYR A 86 5.05 -6.71 -9.50
C TYR A 86 6.37 -6.91 -10.27
N PRO A 87 6.31 -6.97 -11.62
CA PRO A 87 7.51 -7.06 -12.44
C PRO A 87 8.56 -6.00 -12.06
N ASN A 88 9.83 -6.36 -12.15
CA ASN A 88 10.98 -5.49 -11.90
C ASN A 88 11.10 -4.90 -10.48
N VAL A 89 10.14 -5.08 -9.57
CA VAL A 89 10.22 -4.57 -8.20
C VAL A 89 11.47 -5.09 -7.50
N LYS A 90 11.66 -6.41 -7.42
CA LYS A 90 12.78 -7.00 -6.68
C LYS A 90 14.15 -6.55 -7.22
N SER A 91 14.32 -6.56 -8.54
CA SER A 91 15.58 -6.15 -9.18
C SER A 91 15.89 -4.68 -8.97
N THR A 92 14.88 -3.80 -9.11
CA THR A 92 15.04 -2.37 -8.92
C THR A 92 15.34 -2.03 -7.46
N LEU A 93 14.60 -2.60 -6.50
CA LEU A 93 14.90 -2.36 -5.08
C LEU A 93 16.28 -2.89 -4.67
N SER A 94 16.69 -4.06 -5.17
CA SER A 94 18.03 -4.61 -4.92
C SER A 94 19.12 -3.70 -5.48
N PHE A 95 18.94 -3.16 -6.69
CA PHE A 95 19.85 -2.19 -7.27
C PHE A 95 19.93 -0.92 -6.42
N LEU A 96 18.80 -0.34 -6.04
CA LEU A 96 18.75 0.87 -5.22
C LEU A 96 19.41 0.67 -3.85
N LYS A 97 19.20 -0.48 -3.20
CA LYS A 97 19.93 -0.84 -1.96
C LYS A 97 21.43 -0.88 -2.18
N SER A 98 21.91 -1.46 -3.29
CA SER A 98 23.34 -1.50 -3.63
C SER A 98 23.95 -0.11 -3.87
N ARG A 99 23.11 0.88 -4.24
CA ARG A 99 23.49 2.30 -4.42
C ARG A 99 23.38 3.12 -3.13
N GLY A 100 23.02 2.48 -2.01
CA GLY A 100 22.92 3.09 -0.69
C GLY A 100 21.64 3.88 -0.45
N TYR A 101 20.54 3.49 -1.11
CA TYR A 101 19.23 4.00 -0.78
C TYR A 101 18.64 3.27 0.43
N ASP A 102 18.06 4.04 1.34
CA ASP A 102 17.19 3.52 2.38
C ASP A 102 15.78 3.34 1.82
N ILE A 103 15.20 2.18 2.12
CA ILE A 103 13.88 1.80 1.61
C ILE A 103 12.97 1.47 2.79
N ALA A 104 11.82 2.15 2.86
CA ALA A 104 10.79 1.89 3.86
C ALA A 104 9.41 1.72 3.21
N ILE A 105 8.52 1.06 3.93
CA ILE A 105 7.10 0.98 3.58
C ILE A 105 6.28 1.89 4.49
N VAL A 106 5.33 2.62 3.89
CA VAL A 106 4.29 3.41 4.57
C VAL A 106 2.95 3.03 3.97
N SER A 107 2.16 2.22 4.68
CA SER A 107 0.94 1.62 4.15
C SER A 107 -0.23 1.66 5.15
N ASN A 108 -1.45 1.68 4.62
CA ASN A 108 -2.69 1.53 5.40
C ASN A 108 -3.00 0.07 5.78
N LYS A 109 -2.12 -0.86 5.39
CA LYS A 109 -2.16 -2.26 5.81
C LYS A 109 -1.45 -2.46 7.15
N MET A 110 -1.85 -3.48 7.92
CA MET A 110 -1.21 -3.80 9.20
C MET A 110 0.22 -4.33 8.98
N LYS A 111 1.15 -3.89 9.80
CA LYS A 111 2.59 -4.20 9.68
C LYS A 111 2.91 -5.69 9.57
N HIS A 112 2.26 -6.54 10.38
CA HIS A 112 2.52 -7.98 10.34
C HIS A 112 2.06 -8.64 9.02
N VAL A 113 0.97 -8.13 8.41
CA VAL A 113 0.47 -8.62 7.11
C VAL A 113 1.39 -8.19 5.97
N ILE A 114 1.90 -6.95 6.02
CA ILE A 114 2.93 -6.48 5.09
C ILE A 114 4.16 -7.39 5.16
N ARG A 115 4.65 -7.65 6.38
CA ARG A 115 5.83 -8.50 6.58
C ARG A 115 5.63 -9.89 5.99
N TYR A 116 4.48 -10.50 6.22
CA TYR A 116 4.15 -11.80 5.66
C TYR A 116 4.16 -11.79 4.12
N GLY A 117 3.60 -10.76 3.49
CA GLY A 117 3.64 -10.60 2.03
C GLY A 117 5.06 -10.45 1.48
N LEU A 118 5.91 -9.68 2.17
CA LEU A 118 7.32 -9.51 1.81
C LEU A 118 8.12 -10.82 1.93
N GLU A 119 7.83 -11.63 2.96
CA GLU A 119 8.45 -12.94 3.15
C GLU A 119 8.09 -13.88 1.99
N LEU A 120 6.81 -13.99 1.65
CA LEU A 120 6.34 -14.83 0.55
C LEU A 120 6.93 -14.42 -0.82
N THR A 121 7.21 -13.15 -1.02
CA THR A 121 7.73 -12.61 -2.29
C THR A 121 9.25 -12.44 -2.32
N GLY A 122 9.92 -12.73 -1.20
CA GLY A 122 11.39 -12.62 -1.06
C GLY A 122 11.89 -11.18 -1.14
N LEU A 123 11.11 -10.22 -0.62
CA LEU A 123 11.45 -8.80 -0.54
C LEU A 123 11.88 -8.37 0.88
N SER A 124 11.76 -9.23 1.89
CA SER A 124 11.99 -8.89 3.31
C SER A 124 13.35 -8.25 3.57
N ASP A 125 14.42 -8.79 2.96
CA ASP A 125 15.79 -8.32 3.18
C ASP A 125 16.06 -6.93 2.57
N LEU A 126 15.17 -6.44 1.72
CA LEU A 126 15.29 -5.14 1.06
C LEU A 126 14.64 -4.00 1.85
N ILE A 127 13.79 -4.33 2.84
CA ILE A 127 12.94 -3.39 3.57
C ILE A 127 13.22 -3.47 5.07
N GLU A 128 13.81 -2.44 5.63
CA GLU A 128 14.16 -2.41 7.06
C GLU A 128 13.05 -1.79 7.93
N CYS A 129 12.40 -0.76 7.42
CA CYS A 129 11.37 -0.02 8.17
C CYS A 129 10.00 -0.22 7.53
N ILE A 130 9.03 -0.63 8.32
CA ILE A 130 7.64 -0.78 7.92
C ILE A 130 6.77 0.01 8.89
N ILE A 131 6.07 1.00 8.35
CA ILE A 131 5.04 1.79 9.02
C ILE A 131 3.68 1.32 8.49
N GLY A 132 2.96 0.55 9.30
CA GLY A 132 1.62 0.06 8.97
C GLY A 132 0.53 0.86 9.71
N SER A 133 -0.73 0.58 9.40
CA SER A 133 -1.88 1.22 10.04
C SER A 133 -1.95 1.01 11.57
N ASP A 134 -1.35 -0.06 12.06
CA ASP A 134 -1.24 -0.40 13.48
C ASP A 134 -0.06 0.27 14.19
N THR A 135 0.70 1.10 13.49
CA THR A 135 1.86 1.83 14.04
C THR A 135 1.69 3.34 14.04
N VAL A 136 0.57 3.84 13.54
CA VAL A 136 0.22 5.26 13.46
C VAL A 136 -1.14 5.50 14.12
N ASP A 137 -1.33 6.68 14.70
CA ASP A 137 -2.63 7.09 15.23
C ASP A 137 -3.59 7.48 14.10
N VAL A 138 -3.04 8.06 13.02
CA VAL A 138 -3.81 8.48 11.84
C VAL A 138 -3.14 7.94 10.57
N PRO A 139 -3.83 7.05 9.83
CA PRO A 139 -3.31 6.47 8.59
C PRO A 139 -3.30 7.46 7.42
N LYS A 140 -2.71 7.06 6.28
CA LYS A 140 -2.79 7.85 5.04
C LYS A 140 -4.28 8.14 4.70
N PRO A 141 -4.61 9.34 4.26
CA PRO A 141 -3.76 10.40 3.72
C PRO A 141 -3.11 11.34 4.76
N ASP A 142 -3.11 11.02 6.05
CA ASP A 142 -2.31 11.79 7.00
C ASP A 142 -0.80 11.52 6.77
N PRO A 143 0.06 12.54 6.86
CA PRO A 143 1.50 12.39 6.64
C PRO A 143 2.26 11.76 7.81
N MET A 144 1.59 11.33 8.88
CA MET A 144 2.23 10.81 10.09
C MET A 144 3.19 9.66 9.79
N GLY A 145 2.75 8.65 9.03
CA GLY A 145 3.59 7.50 8.68
C GLY A 145 4.85 7.90 7.91
N ILE A 146 4.71 8.83 6.95
CA ILE A 146 5.84 9.39 6.19
C ILE A 146 6.84 10.07 7.13
N ARG A 147 6.36 10.93 8.02
CA ARG A 147 7.20 11.65 8.99
C ARG A 147 7.89 10.70 9.97
N MET A 148 7.21 9.64 10.39
CA MET A 148 7.80 8.60 11.25
C MET A 148 8.94 7.87 10.53
N ALA A 149 8.77 7.48 9.27
CA ALA A 149 9.82 6.85 8.48
C ALA A 149 11.00 7.80 8.27
N MET A 150 10.77 9.06 7.91
CA MET A 150 11.82 10.08 7.79
C MET A 150 12.60 10.28 9.10
N LYS A 151 11.90 10.30 10.23
CA LYS A 151 12.52 10.40 11.57
C LYS A 151 13.35 9.16 11.89
N HIS A 152 12.87 7.96 11.55
CA HIS A 152 13.60 6.71 11.77
C HIS A 152 14.98 6.71 11.11
N TYR A 153 15.06 7.22 9.87
CA TYR A 153 16.33 7.33 9.12
C TYR A 153 17.07 8.65 9.35
N ASN A 154 16.57 9.51 10.23
CA ASN A 154 17.12 10.86 10.45
C ASN A 154 17.27 11.65 9.14
N MET A 155 16.31 11.53 8.24
CA MET A 155 16.28 12.18 6.93
C MET A 155 15.25 13.31 6.91
N ASN A 156 15.60 14.43 6.23
CA ASN A 156 14.72 15.56 5.99
C ASN A 156 14.20 15.60 4.54
N GLN A 157 14.62 14.68 3.71
CA GLN A 157 14.18 14.50 2.33
C GLN A 157 13.87 13.03 2.09
N ALA A 158 12.77 12.79 1.41
CA ALA A 158 12.31 11.46 0.97
C ALA A 158 11.51 11.62 -0.31
N MET A 159 11.20 10.51 -0.97
CA MET A 159 10.26 10.43 -2.08
C MET A 159 9.25 9.33 -1.78
N MET A 160 7.96 9.59 -1.98
CA MET A 160 6.90 8.59 -1.84
C MET A 160 6.54 8.00 -3.20
N ILE A 161 6.45 6.70 -3.25
CA ILE A 161 6.02 5.92 -4.43
C ILE A 161 4.75 5.16 -4.06
N GLY A 162 3.68 5.32 -4.83
CA GLY A 162 2.39 4.71 -4.52
C GLY A 162 1.45 4.65 -5.71
N ASP A 163 0.41 3.82 -5.61
CA ASP A 163 -0.57 3.57 -6.67
C ASP A 163 -1.91 4.29 -6.44
N SER A 164 -2.05 5.08 -5.36
CA SER A 164 -3.32 5.68 -4.98
C SER A 164 -3.25 7.21 -4.79
N ILE A 165 -4.40 7.86 -4.95
CA ILE A 165 -4.55 9.30 -4.62
C ILE A 165 -4.34 9.54 -3.12
N ILE A 166 -4.61 8.55 -2.28
CA ILE A 166 -4.35 8.62 -0.83
C ILE A 166 -2.84 8.77 -0.55
N ASP A 167 -1.98 8.08 -1.30
CA ASP A 167 -0.51 8.19 -1.21
C ASP A 167 -0.02 9.56 -1.65
N LEU A 168 -0.54 10.03 -2.80
CA LEU A 168 -0.25 11.36 -3.31
C LEU A 168 -0.62 12.46 -2.29
N GLN A 169 -1.81 12.35 -1.69
CA GLN A 169 -2.25 13.32 -0.68
C GLN A 169 -1.37 13.28 0.57
N ALA A 170 -0.95 12.09 1.02
CA ALA A 170 -0.02 11.94 2.15
C ALA A 170 1.33 12.58 1.84
N ALA A 171 1.89 12.35 0.64
CA ALA A 171 3.14 12.95 0.18
C ALA A 171 3.06 14.48 0.11
N LYS A 172 1.98 15.03 -0.47
CA LYS A 172 1.73 16.48 -0.53
C LYS A 172 1.67 17.11 0.86
N ARG A 173 0.96 16.48 1.81
CA ARG A 173 0.87 16.95 3.20
C ARG A 173 2.20 16.83 3.96
N ALA A 174 3.02 15.85 3.59
CA ALA A 174 4.40 15.72 4.09
C ALA A 174 5.37 16.71 3.43
N LYS A 175 4.99 17.32 2.29
CA LYS A 175 5.81 18.19 1.44
C LYS A 175 7.03 17.47 0.85
N ILE A 176 6.83 16.25 0.39
CA ILE A 176 7.83 15.45 -0.32
C ILE A 176 7.35 15.11 -1.73
N PRO A 177 8.26 14.88 -2.70
CA PRO A 177 7.91 14.42 -4.04
C PRO A 177 7.15 13.11 -4.03
N PHE A 178 6.27 12.94 -5.05
CA PHE A 178 5.49 11.74 -5.25
C PHE A 178 5.69 11.16 -6.67
N VAL A 179 5.83 9.83 -6.72
CA VAL A 179 5.80 9.04 -7.95
C VAL A 179 4.56 8.17 -7.97
N GLY A 180 3.65 8.43 -8.88
CA GLY A 180 2.49 7.57 -9.13
C GLY A 180 2.88 6.37 -9.99
N VAL A 181 2.38 5.18 -9.63
CA VAL A 181 2.55 3.96 -10.42
C VAL A 181 1.22 3.55 -11.05
N THR A 182 1.21 3.16 -12.33
CA THR A 182 -0.03 2.99 -13.11
C THR A 182 -0.46 1.53 -13.30
N TRP A 183 0.31 0.57 -12.83
CA TRP A 183 -0.03 -0.85 -12.97
C TRP A 183 -1.13 -1.37 -12.05
N ALA A 184 -1.63 -0.53 -11.12
CA ALA A 184 -2.79 -0.85 -10.29
C ALA A 184 -4.09 -0.25 -10.87
N HIS A 185 -4.64 0.81 -10.28
CA HIS A 185 -5.98 1.28 -10.62
C HIS A 185 -6.07 2.74 -11.04
N VAL A 186 -5.14 3.59 -10.59
CA VAL A 186 -5.13 5.02 -10.94
C VAL A 186 -4.40 5.20 -12.26
N THR A 187 -5.04 5.88 -13.19
CA THR A 187 -4.48 6.15 -14.50
C THR A 187 -3.44 7.28 -14.44
N LYS A 188 -2.58 7.33 -15.45
CA LYS A 188 -1.59 8.41 -15.61
C LYS A 188 -2.25 9.79 -15.63
N GLN A 189 -3.40 9.91 -16.31
CA GLN A 189 -4.13 11.17 -16.40
C GLN A 189 -4.65 11.61 -15.02
N GLU A 190 -5.25 10.70 -14.26
CA GLU A 190 -5.74 10.99 -12.91
C GLU A 190 -4.61 11.47 -11.99
N PHE A 191 -3.44 10.83 -12.02
CA PHE A 191 -2.28 11.30 -11.25
C PHE A 191 -1.80 12.68 -11.70
N GLN A 192 -1.79 12.95 -13.01
CA GLN A 192 -1.41 14.26 -13.55
C GLN A 192 -2.40 15.36 -13.14
N ASP A 193 -3.68 15.09 -13.24
CA ASP A 193 -4.75 16.02 -12.86
C ASP A 193 -4.70 16.34 -11.36
N GLU A 194 -4.35 15.35 -10.54
CA GLU A 194 -4.12 15.50 -9.10
C GLU A 194 -2.73 16.06 -8.77
N GLY A 195 -1.89 16.34 -9.76
CA GLY A 195 -0.58 17.02 -9.60
C GLY A 195 0.48 16.13 -8.93
N ALA A 196 0.63 14.90 -9.38
CA ALA A 196 1.78 14.06 -9.08
C ALA A 196 3.05 14.64 -9.73
N ASP A 197 4.19 14.57 -9.04
CA ASP A 197 5.47 15.10 -9.58
C ASP A 197 5.97 14.20 -10.72
N TYR A 198 5.78 12.90 -10.61
CA TYR A 198 6.17 11.90 -11.61
C TYR A 198 5.12 10.81 -11.70
N VAL A 199 5.04 10.14 -12.86
CA VAL A 199 4.19 8.96 -13.09
C VAL A 199 4.98 7.97 -13.93
N ILE A 200 5.03 6.70 -13.49
CA ILE A 200 5.76 5.62 -14.15
C ILE A 200 4.83 4.43 -14.47
N ASP A 201 5.14 3.75 -15.55
CA ASP A 201 4.41 2.56 -16.02
C ASP A 201 5.20 1.26 -15.73
N ASP A 202 6.47 1.37 -15.32
CA ASP A 202 7.34 0.26 -14.88
C ASP A 202 8.26 0.72 -13.76
N MET A 203 8.52 -0.16 -12.77
CA MET A 203 9.38 0.16 -11.61
C MET A 203 10.81 0.57 -12.03
N VAL A 204 11.32 0.06 -13.16
CA VAL A 204 12.65 0.42 -13.68
C VAL A 204 12.76 1.91 -14.02
N GLU A 205 11.67 2.56 -14.42
CA GLU A 205 11.67 3.99 -14.75
C GLU A 205 12.02 4.87 -13.55
N LEU A 206 11.82 4.38 -12.32
CA LEU A 206 12.25 5.06 -11.10
C LEU A 206 13.74 5.37 -11.10
N LEU A 207 14.58 4.51 -11.70
CA LEU A 207 16.02 4.73 -11.79
C LEU A 207 16.35 6.00 -12.58
N GLY A 208 15.63 6.24 -13.69
CA GLY A 208 15.79 7.47 -14.48
C GLY A 208 15.41 8.73 -13.72
N ILE A 209 14.34 8.69 -12.89
CA ILE A 209 13.93 9.80 -12.03
C ILE A 209 15.00 10.12 -10.99
N LEU A 210 15.67 9.09 -10.47
CA LEU A 210 16.71 9.22 -9.44
C LEU A 210 18.09 9.56 -10.01
N GLY A 211 18.29 9.50 -11.34
CA GLY A 211 19.56 9.74 -12.02
C GLY A 211 20.56 8.60 -11.87
N GLU A 212 20.07 7.37 -11.79
CA GLU A 212 20.84 6.14 -11.63
C GLU A 212 20.97 5.34 -12.95
#